data_9f2a93b407e9ae895d4e35e27a204460
#
_entry.id   9f2a93b407e9ae895d4e35e27a204460
#
_cell.length_a   1.000
_cell.length_b   1.000
_cell.length_c   1.000
_cell.angle_alpha   90.00
_cell.angle_beta   90.00
_cell.angle_gamma   90.00
#
_symmetry.space_group_name_H-M   'P 1'
#
loop_
_entity.id
_entity.type
_entity.pdbx_description
1 polymer ?
#
loop_
_entity_poly.entity_id
_entity_poly.type
_entity_poly.pdbx_seq_one_letter_code
_entity_poly.pdbx_strand_id
1 'polypeptide(L)'
;MATLSFSSKDIDKTWWVVDANGKTLGRMATEIALRLRGKHKPEYTPHADVGDFVIVVNAEKVAVTGKKETDKIYWRHTGYPGGIKGKPLGKMREDRPEKMIELAVKGMLPKNPLGRAVYKKLKVYKGDTHPHAAQQPRTLEL
;
A
#
# COMPACT_ATOMS: atom_id res chain seq x y z
N MET A 1 27.32 25.90 0.80
CA MET A 1 26.36 25.16 -0.05
C MET A 1 25.00 25.13 0.62
N ALA A 2 23.96 25.49 -0.09
CA ALA A 2 22.59 25.37 0.45
C ALA A 2 22.04 23.97 0.13
N THR A 3 21.49 23.30 1.13
CA THR A 3 20.79 22.03 0.96
C THR A 3 19.35 22.31 0.53
N LEU A 4 18.92 21.75 -0.59
CA LEU A 4 17.55 21.86 -1.05
C LEU A 4 16.63 21.00 -0.18
N SER A 5 15.53 21.59 0.27
CA SER A 5 14.48 20.93 1.04
C SER A 5 13.13 21.33 0.48
N PHE A 6 12.24 20.35 0.31
CA PHE A 6 10.93 20.56 -0.27
C PHE A 6 9.84 20.32 0.77
N SER A 7 8.79 21.13 0.74
CA SER A 7 7.61 20.88 1.53
C SER A 7 6.57 20.08 0.73
N SER A 8 5.59 19.51 1.43
CA SER A 8 4.50 18.78 0.78
C SER A 8 3.65 19.65 -0.16
N LYS A 9 3.72 20.98 -0.02
CA LYS A 9 2.97 21.92 -0.84
C LYS A 9 3.69 22.28 -2.15
N ASP A 10 4.99 22.08 -2.18
CA ASP A 10 5.85 22.47 -3.31
C ASP A 10 5.91 21.39 -4.41
N ILE A 11 5.34 20.22 -4.14
CA ILE A 11 5.46 19.04 -5.01
C ILE A 11 4.10 18.63 -5.56
N ASP A 12 4.01 18.49 -6.86
CA ASP A 12 2.83 17.92 -7.52
C ASP A 12 2.77 16.41 -7.27
N LYS A 13 1.60 15.94 -6.85
CA LYS A 13 1.35 14.54 -6.59
C LYS A 13 0.58 13.90 -7.73
N THR A 14 1.16 12.88 -8.33
CA THR A 14 0.53 12.11 -9.41
C THR A 14 -0.31 10.98 -8.82
N TRP A 15 -1.37 10.61 -9.51
CA TRP A 15 -2.17 9.43 -9.19
C TRP A 15 -1.76 8.27 -10.09
N TRP A 16 -1.51 7.11 -9.47
CA TRP A 16 -1.10 5.89 -10.16
C TRP A 16 -2.12 4.79 -9.94
N VAL A 17 -2.41 4.00 -10.99
CA VAL A 17 -3.20 2.77 -10.90
C VAL A 17 -2.27 1.57 -11.09
N VAL A 18 -2.36 0.61 -10.18
CA VAL A 18 -1.64 -0.66 -10.21
C VAL A 18 -2.67 -1.79 -10.30
N ASP A 19 -2.51 -2.67 -11.26
CA ASP A 19 -3.27 -3.91 -11.32
C ASP A 19 -2.54 -5.01 -10.53
N ALA A 20 -3.19 -5.51 -9.48
CA ALA A 20 -2.64 -6.56 -8.62
C ALA A 20 -2.76 -7.97 -9.22
N ASN A 21 -3.46 -8.14 -10.34
CA ASN A 21 -3.70 -9.43 -10.95
C ASN A 21 -2.39 -10.14 -11.30
N GLY A 22 -2.14 -11.30 -10.70
CA GLY A 22 -0.93 -12.10 -10.92
C GLY A 22 0.36 -11.53 -10.36
N LYS A 23 0.32 -10.37 -9.70
CA LYS A 23 1.51 -9.76 -9.08
C LYS A 23 1.78 -10.37 -7.72
N THR A 24 3.06 -10.61 -7.41
CA THR A 24 3.49 -11.12 -6.10
C THR A 24 3.28 -10.05 -5.04
N LEU A 25 2.57 -10.40 -3.96
CA LEU A 25 2.16 -9.47 -2.90
C LEU A 25 3.33 -8.62 -2.36
N GLY A 26 4.40 -9.26 -1.90
CA GLY A 26 5.53 -8.56 -1.28
C GLY A 26 6.28 -7.62 -2.24
N ARG A 27 6.55 -8.08 -3.45
CA ARG A 27 7.25 -7.29 -4.48
C ARG A 27 6.42 -6.09 -4.93
N MET A 28 5.13 -6.30 -5.18
CA MET A 28 4.21 -5.22 -5.51
C MET A 28 4.12 -4.20 -4.36
N ALA A 29 4.00 -4.67 -3.12
CA ALA A 29 3.93 -3.80 -1.95
C ALA A 29 5.18 -2.92 -1.77
N THR A 30 6.37 -3.44 -2.12
CA THR A 30 7.62 -2.66 -2.09
C THR A 30 7.58 -1.49 -3.06
N GLU A 31 7.16 -1.73 -4.30
CA GLU A 31 7.05 -0.67 -5.31
C GLU A 31 5.99 0.38 -4.94
N ILE A 32 4.85 -0.08 -4.41
CA ILE A 32 3.79 0.82 -3.94
C ILE A 32 4.30 1.70 -2.79
N ALA A 33 4.98 1.11 -1.80
CA ALA A 33 5.53 1.84 -0.67
C ALA A 33 6.57 2.88 -1.11
N LEU A 34 7.40 2.55 -2.09
CA LEU A 34 8.39 3.46 -2.68
C LEU A 34 7.70 4.67 -3.34
N ARG A 35 6.63 4.45 -4.10
CA ARG A 35 5.86 5.52 -4.73
C ARG A 35 5.13 6.40 -3.72
N LEU A 36 4.52 5.80 -2.72
CA LEU A 36 3.82 6.51 -1.64
C LEU A 36 4.78 7.40 -0.84
N ARG A 37 5.98 6.91 -0.57
CA ARG A 37 7.02 7.64 0.16
C ARG A 37 7.66 8.75 -0.67
N GLY A 38 7.65 8.63 -1.99
CA GLY A 38 8.26 9.58 -2.91
C GLY A 38 9.74 9.36 -3.20
N LYS A 39 10.30 8.19 -2.85
CA LYS A 39 11.72 7.86 -3.09
C LYS A 39 12.11 7.77 -4.56
N HIS A 40 11.13 7.69 -5.47
CA HIS A 40 11.36 7.71 -6.92
C HIS A 40 11.58 9.12 -7.48
N LYS A 41 11.34 10.14 -6.67
CA LYS A 41 11.48 11.55 -7.08
C LYS A 41 12.82 12.13 -6.65
N PRO A 42 13.44 13.00 -7.49
CA PRO A 42 14.66 13.70 -7.07
C PRO A 42 14.42 14.69 -5.91
N GLU A 43 13.18 15.18 -5.76
CA GLU A 43 12.78 16.09 -4.69
C GLU A 43 12.50 15.37 -3.36
N TYR A 44 12.79 14.07 -3.25
CA TYR A 44 12.56 13.32 -2.02
C TYR A 44 13.18 14.00 -0.80
N THR A 45 12.34 14.29 0.19
CA THR A 45 12.72 14.88 1.48
C THR A 45 12.20 13.99 2.60
N PRO A 46 13.09 13.45 3.48
CA PRO A 46 12.69 12.46 4.48
C PRO A 46 11.63 12.91 5.48
N HIS A 47 11.60 14.21 5.81
CA HIS A 47 10.65 14.78 6.78
C HIS A 47 9.33 15.27 6.16
N ALA A 48 9.20 15.26 4.84
CA ALA A 48 8.03 15.76 4.14
C ALA A 48 7.30 14.67 3.36
N ASP A 49 5.99 14.84 3.20
CA ASP A 49 5.15 13.96 2.39
C ASP A 49 5.16 14.44 0.93
N VAL A 50 6.11 13.94 0.16
CA VAL A 50 6.32 14.30 -1.26
C VAL A 50 5.90 13.20 -2.23
N GLY A 51 5.42 12.08 -1.74
CA GLY A 51 5.03 10.92 -2.55
C GLY A 51 3.70 11.09 -3.28
N ASP A 52 3.41 10.14 -4.15
CA ASP A 52 2.21 10.12 -4.98
C ASP A 52 1.07 9.32 -4.35
N PHE A 53 -0.11 9.44 -4.92
CA PHE A 53 -1.26 8.60 -4.61
C PHE A 53 -1.18 7.30 -5.43
N VAL A 54 -1.54 6.18 -4.81
CA VAL A 54 -1.58 4.89 -5.49
C VAL A 54 -2.94 4.23 -5.29
N ILE A 55 -3.54 3.82 -6.41
CA ILE A 55 -4.78 3.05 -6.47
C ILE A 55 -4.40 1.62 -6.87
N VAL A 56 -4.84 0.65 -6.11
CA VAL A 56 -4.65 -0.77 -6.43
C VAL A 56 -6.00 -1.38 -6.76
N VAL A 57 -6.09 -2.05 -7.90
CA VAL A 57 -7.29 -2.77 -8.34
C VAL A 57 -7.02 -4.27 -8.39
N ASN A 58 -8.08 -5.06 -8.45
CA ASN A 58 -8.02 -6.53 -8.46
C ASN A 58 -7.30 -7.13 -7.23
N ALA A 59 -7.53 -6.57 -6.06
CA ALA A 59 -6.84 -6.98 -4.83
C ALA A 59 -7.01 -8.48 -4.52
N GLU A 60 -8.13 -9.08 -4.90
CA GLU A 60 -8.43 -10.50 -4.71
C GLU A 60 -7.55 -11.43 -5.57
N LYS A 61 -6.98 -10.90 -6.65
CA LYS A 61 -6.19 -11.67 -7.62
C LYS A 61 -4.67 -11.59 -7.39
N VAL A 62 -4.25 -10.98 -6.28
CA VAL A 62 -2.82 -10.90 -5.94
C VAL A 62 -2.24 -12.30 -5.71
N ALA A 63 -1.04 -12.54 -6.22
CA ALA A 63 -0.36 -13.82 -6.08
C ALA A 63 0.45 -13.91 -4.79
N VAL A 64 0.45 -15.08 -4.18
CA VAL A 64 1.35 -15.43 -3.06
C VAL A 64 2.07 -16.73 -3.40
N THR A 65 3.30 -16.88 -2.94
CA THR A 65 4.15 -18.04 -3.24
C THR A 65 4.08 -19.09 -2.13
N GLY A 66 4.40 -20.35 -2.50
CA GLY A 66 4.45 -21.46 -1.56
C GLY A 66 3.09 -21.79 -0.95
N LYS A 67 3.11 -22.22 0.31
CA LYS A 67 1.90 -22.61 1.08
C LYS A 67 1.31 -21.47 1.89
N LYS A 68 1.60 -20.22 1.56
CA LYS A 68 1.14 -19.06 2.35
C LYS A 68 -0.37 -18.93 2.41
N GLU A 69 -1.08 -19.41 1.41
CA GLU A 69 -2.55 -19.37 1.37
C GLU A 69 -3.16 -20.07 2.59
N THR A 70 -2.57 -21.18 3.03
CA THR A 70 -3.03 -21.96 4.19
C THR A 70 -2.25 -21.66 5.46
N ASP A 71 -0.94 -21.43 5.36
CA ASP A 71 -0.02 -21.39 6.51
C ASP A 71 0.19 -19.98 7.07
N LYS A 72 0.04 -18.95 6.23
CA LYS A 72 0.17 -17.57 6.70
C LYS A 72 -1.07 -17.15 7.46
N ILE A 73 -0.88 -16.74 8.74
CA ILE A 73 -1.95 -16.31 9.62
C ILE A 73 -1.75 -14.84 9.99
N TYR A 74 -2.81 -14.04 9.81
CA TYR A 74 -2.85 -12.66 10.28
C TYR A 74 -3.36 -12.62 11.72
N TRP A 75 -2.43 -12.35 12.64
CA TRP A 75 -2.73 -12.29 14.07
C TRP A 75 -3.15 -10.90 14.51
N ARG A 76 -4.12 -10.84 15.41
CA ARG A 76 -4.51 -9.61 16.12
C ARG A 76 -4.85 -9.93 17.55
N HIS A 77 -4.70 -8.96 18.45
CA HIS A 77 -5.09 -9.06 19.85
C HIS A 77 -6.18 -8.04 20.16
N THR A 78 -7.23 -8.47 20.89
CA THR A 78 -8.36 -7.60 21.23
C THR A 78 -8.10 -6.67 22.42
N GLY A 79 -6.97 -6.87 23.15
CA GLY A 79 -6.63 -6.15 24.38
C GLY A 79 -7.14 -6.81 25.65
N TYR A 80 -7.96 -7.87 25.56
CA TYR A 80 -8.45 -8.62 26.70
C TYR A 80 -7.62 -9.89 26.92
N PRO A 81 -7.53 -10.43 28.17
CA PRO A 81 -6.88 -11.72 28.42
C PRO A 81 -7.43 -12.82 27.51
N GLY A 82 -6.54 -13.58 26.86
CA GLY A 82 -6.91 -14.62 25.91
C GLY A 82 -7.51 -14.10 24.60
N GLY A 83 -7.39 -12.80 24.30
CA GLY A 83 -8.01 -12.16 23.15
C GLY A 83 -7.20 -12.24 21.84
N ILE A 84 -6.24 -13.16 21.72
CA ILE A 84 -5.52 -13.36 20.45
C ILE A 84 -6.41 -14.04 19.42
N LYS A 85 -6.47 -13.49 18.22
CA LYS A 85 -7.24 -14.03 17.10
C LYS A 85 -6.37 -14.11 15.85
N GLY A 86 -6.46 -15.22 15.13
CA GLY A 86 -5.74 -15.44 13.89
C GLY A 86 -6.70 -15.73 12.73
N LYS A 87 -6.34 -15.25 11.54
CA LYS A 87 -7.10 -15.49 10.32
C LYS A 87 -6.14 -15.92 9.22
N PRO A 88 -6.33 -17.11 8.61
CA PRO A 88 -5.51 -17.54 7.48
C PRO A 88 -5.62 -16.60 6.28
N LEU A 89 -4.56 -16.52 5.49
CA LEU A 89 -4.52 -15.66 4.30
C LEU A 89 -5.66 -15.98 3.33
N GLY A 90 -5.94 -17.25 3.06
CA GLY A 90 -7.03 -17.65 2.17
C GLY A 90 -8.38 -17.10 2.61
N LYS A 91 -8.68 -17.18 3.90
CA LYS A 91 -9.91 -16.61 4.45
C LYS A 91 -9.93 -15.08 4.45
N MET A 92 -8.77 -14.45 4.62
CA MET A 92 -8.63 -13.00 4.49
C MET A 92 -8.91 -12.56 3.05
N ARG A 93 -8.44 -13.33 2.06
CA ARG A 93 -8.71 -13.07 0.63
C ARG A 93 -10.21 -13.13 0.30
N GLU A 94 -10.93 -14.07 0.87
CA GLU A 94 -12.39 -14.20 0.66
C GLU A 94 -13.17 -13.03 1.27
N ASP A 95 -12.84 -12.70 2.52
CA ASP A 95 -13.62 -11.71 3.28
C ASP A 95 -13.23 -10.27 2.95
N ARG A 96 -11.93 -9.95 2.97
CA ARG A 96 -11.39 -8.60 2.77
C ARG A 96 -10.03 -8.65 2.07
N PRO A 97 -10.01 -8.88 0.76
CA PRO A 97 -8.74 -8.97 0.03
C PRO A 97 -7.92 -7.68 0.08
N GLU A 98 -8.56 -6.53 0.22
CA GLU A 98 -7.89 -5.24 0.33
C GLU A 98 -6.94 -5.19 1.53
N LYS A 99 -7.31 -5.83 2.64
CA LYS A 99 -6.52 -5.86 3.86
C LYS A 99 -5.16 -6.52 3.68
N MET A 100 -5.05 -7.49 2.80
CA MET A 100 -3.77 -8.17 2.52
C MET A 100 -2.74 -7.17 2.00
N ILE A 101 -3.12 -6.37 1.03
CA ILE A 101 -2.26 -5.36 0.40
C ILE A 101 -2.02 -4.20 1.38
N GLU A 102 -3.07 -3.72 2.03
CA GLU A 102 -2.97 -2.64 3.02
C GLU A 102 -1.97 -2.96 4.14
N LEU A 103 -2.05 -4.16 4.71
CA LEU A 103 -1.15 -4.59 5.78
C LEU A 103 0.29 -4.76 5.28
N ALA A 104 0.48 -5.30 4.09
CA ALA A 104 1.80 -5.45 3.50
C ALA A 104 2.48 -4.09 3.26
N VAL A 105 1.77 -3.15 2.69
CA VAL A 105 2.28 -1.78 2.44
C VAL A 105 2.50 -1.03 3.75
N LYS A 106 1.56 -1.10 4.68
CA LYS A 106 1.68 -0.45 6.00
C LYS A 106 2.91 -0.93 6.76
N GLY A 107 3.24 -2.23 6.67
CA GLY A 107 4.44 -2.80 7.26
C GLY A 107 5.75 -2.24 6.67
N MET A 108 5.73 -1.75 5.44
CA MET A 108 6.87 -1.18 4.73
C MET A 108 7.00 0.33 4.87
N LEU A 109 5.99 1.00 5.44
CA LEU A 109 5.99 2.44 5.69
C LEU A 109 6.51 2.76 7.09
N PRO A 110 7.01 3.99 7.35
CA PRO A 110 7.44 4.40 8.67
C PRO A 110 6.33 4.30 9.73
N LYS A 111 6.71 4.00 10.97
CA LYS A 111 5.78 3.85 12.11
C LYS A 111 5.67 5.15 12.92
N ASN A 112 5.36 6.25 12.25
CA ASN A 112 5.29 7.59 12.83
C ASN A 112 4.10 8.38 12.24
N PRO A 113 3.83 9.62 12.69
CA PRO A 113 2.74 10.44 12.14
C PRO A 113 2.85 10.67 10.62
N LEU A 114 4.08 10.87 10.11
CA LEU A 114 4.31 11.01 8.67
C LEU A 114 3.95 9.73 7.92
N GLY A 115 4.35 8.56 8.42
CA GLY A 115 4.01 7.27 7.83
C GLY A 115 2.49 7.02 7.79
N ARG A 116 1.76 7.42 8.81
CA ARG A 116 0.28 7.35 8.82
C ARG A 116 -0.36 8.27 7.79
N ALA A 117 0.18 9.47 7.60
CA ALA A 117 -0.28 10.40 6.58
C ALA A 117 -0.01 9.86 5.16
N VAL A 118 1.18 9.30 4.94
CA VAL A 118 1.56 8.66 3.68
C VAL A 118 0.66 7.46 3.36
N TYR A 119 0.36 6.63 4.35
CA TYR A 119 -0.52 5.47 4.20
C TYR A 119 -1.94 5.84 3.72
N LYS A 120 -2.46 6.98 4.10
CA LYS A 120 -3.78 7.46 3.65
C LYS A 120 -3.87 7.70 2.14
N LYS A 121 -2.75 7.83 1.46
CA LYS A 121 -2.69 7.99 0.00
C LYS A 121 -2.82 6.66 -0.76
N LEU A 122 -2.80 5.53 -0.06
CA LEU A 122 -3.07 4.22 -0.64
C LEU A 122 -4.58 3.98 -0.70
N LYS A 123 -5.08 3.61 -1.86
CA LYS A 123 -6.47 3.23 -2.10
C LYS A 123 -6.49 1.85 -2.73
N VAL A 124 -7.09 0.88 -2.07
CA VAL A 124 -7.14 -0.52 -2.52
C VAL A 124 -8.59 -0.92 -2.77
N TYR A 125 -8.84 -1.55 -3.90
CA TYR A 125 -10.17 -1.97 -4.32
C TYR A 125 -10.20 -3.41 -4.78
N LYS A 126 -11.29 -4.08 -4.44
CA LYS A 126 -11.67 -5.35 -5.02
C LYS A 126 -12.29 -5.11 -6.40
N GLY A 127 -11.97 -5.97 -7.37
CA GLY A 127 -12.41 -5.78 -8.75
C GLY A 127 -11.55 -4.78 -9.53
N ASP A 128 -11.94 -4.52 -10.75
CA ASP A 128 -11.19 -3.71 -11.72
C ASP A 128 -11.59 -2.24 -11.76
N THR A 129 -12.61 -1.85 -11.02
CA THR A 129 -13.15 -0.49 -11.01
C THR A 129 -12.74 0.30 -9.78
N HIS A 130 -12.56 1.60 -9.95
CA HIS A 130 -12.25 2.53 -8.86
C HIS A 130 -12.99 3.87 -9.07
N PRO A 131 -13.31 4.62 -7.99
CA PRO A 131 -14.06 5.87 -8.08
C PRO A 131 -13.19 7.11 -8.38
N HIS A 132 -11.95 6.93 -8.81
CA HIS A 132 -10.96 8.01 -8.95
C HIS A 132 -10.73 8.44 -10.41
N ALA A 133 -11.70 8.28 -11.30
CA ALA A 133 -11.58 8.70 -12.70
C ALA A 133 -11.31 10.21 -12.86
N ALA A 134 -11.88 11.02 -11.97
CA ALA A 134 -11.71 12.47 -12.00
C ALA A 134 -10.26 12.93 -11.76
N GLN A 135 -9.46 12.14 -11.05
CA GLN A 135 -8.05 12.42 -10.79
C GLN A 135 -7.14 12.04 -11.97
N GLN A 136 -7.67 11.45 -13.02
CA GLN A 136 -6.93 11.03 -14.21
C GLN A 136 -5.66 10.21 -13.87
N PRO A 137 -5.81 9.07 -13.17
CA PRO A 137 -4.67 8.28 -12.74
C PRO A 137 -3.93 7.67 -13.93
N ARG A 138 -2.61 7.59 -13.83
CA ARG A 138 -1.75 6.95 -14.81
C ARG A 138 -1.51 5.49 -14.45
N THR A 139 -1.43 4.62 -15.44
CA THR A 139 -1.10 3.21 -15.21
C THR A 139 0.36 3.07 -14.82
N LEU A 140 0.63 2.33 -13.75
CA LEU A 140 1.96 1.94 -13.31
C LEU A 140 2.17 0.46 -13.59
N GLU A 141 3.08 0.14 -14.50
CA GLU A 141 3.50 -1.22 -14.77
C GLU A 141 4.62 -1.63 -13.79
N LEU A 142 4.44 -2.79 -13.17
CA LEU A 142 5.39 -3.34 -12.20
C LEU A 142 6.02 -4.64 -12.71
#